data_1f9ace1305ef6ecffcc038f56eac20bc
#
_entry.id   1f9ace1305ef6ecffcc038f56eac20bc
#
_cell.length_a   1.000
_cell.length_b   1.000
_cell.length_c   1.000
_cell.angle_alpha   90.00
_cell.angle_beta   90.00
_cell.angle_gamma   90.00
#
_symmetry.space_group_name_H-M   'P 1'
#
loop_
_entity.id
_entity.type
_entity.pdbx_description
1 polymer ?
#
loop_
_entity_poly.entity_id
_entity_poly.type
_entity_poly.pdbx_seq_one_letter_code
_entity_poly.pdbx_strand_id
1 'polypeptide(L)'
;TSVYQLLPLYPAIKIGSEFVRVTETDQVPNVNAARAHDARAFHDEIYDAVESHKNDDEYKNNFITVPVIGIKQPTLQSAELVEGKLVASQVLPQVLAKQPDFVDGDGTVPKISAIPNELSNSFNNRFIAEAHGALQNQEQILQSVKEAISTTQFANAADIRDVQNTIGLAVDDLYLPDEPIILEATVVSQPDIVGLKAVVVPASSDEPPLTFSFDQSQAQQWMLTIPQLPAGLYRVAIIAEGTETQTLPPPVHNLFEVIDRVD
;
A
#
# COMPACT_ATOMS: atom_id res chain seq x y z
N THR A 1 -3.41 4.79 22.05
CA THR A 1 -2.10 5.46 21.79
C THR A 1 -1.43 4.92 20.55
N SER A 2 -1.44 3.62 20.28
CA SER A 2 -0.78 3.02 19.10
C SER A 2 -1.27 3.56 17.76
N VAL A 3 -2.55 3.92 17.61
CA VAL A 3 -3.09 4.51 16.36
C VAL A 3 -2.39 5.80 15.99
N TYR A 4 -1.92 6.61 16.95
CA TYR A 4 -1.20 7.84 16.66
C TYR A 4 0.18 7.60 16.03
N GLN A 5 0.77 6.44 16.23
CA GLN A 5 2.03 6.05 15.59
C GLN A 5 1.88 5.77 14.07
N LEU A 6 0.64 5.65 13.59
CA LEU A 6 0.34 5.51 12.16
C LEU A 6 0.18 6.87 11.45
N LEU A 7 0.23 7.99 12.18
CA LEU A 7 0.14 9.33 11.59
C LEU A 7 1.36 9.59 10.69
N PRO A 8 1.15 10.22 9.51
CA PRO A 8 2.25 10.55 8.61
C PRO A 8 3.29 11.45 9.27
N LEU A 9 4.56 11.12 9.10
CA LEU A 9 5.69 11.94 9.57
C LEU A 9 6.01 13.10 8.61
N TYR A 10 5.51 13.05 7.38
CA TYR A 10 5.66 14.11 6.39
C TYR A 10 4.47 15.11 6.46
N PRO A 11 4.60 16.30 5.85
CA PRO A 11 3.52 17.29 5.80
C PRO A 11 2.37 16.80 4.90
N ALA A 12 1.38 16.11 5.49
CA ALA A 12 0.27 15.47 4.79
C ALA A 12 -1.03 16.27 4.83
N ILE A 13 -1.16 17.25 5.74
CA ILE A 13 -2.40 18.00 5.94
C ILE A 13 -2.32 19.34 5.23
N LYS A 14 -3.23 19.58 4.29
CA LYS A 14 -3.35 20.87 3.61
C LYS A 14 -4.31 21.77 4.37
N ILE A 15 -3.82 22.95 4.80
CA ILE A 15 -4.59 24.01 5.46
C ILE A 15 -4.40 25.28 4.65
N GLY A 16 -5.47 25.71 3.97
CA GLY A 16 -5.38 26.81 3.01
C GLY A 16 -4.43 26.50 1.86
N SER A 17 -3.31 27.21 1.74
CA SER A 17 -2.29 27.00 0.69
C SER A 17 -1.10 26.15 1.13
N GLU A 18 -1.00 25.78 2.40
CA GLU A 18 0.19 25.14 2.96
C GLU A 18 -0.07 23.70 3.37
N PHE A 19 0.96 22.87 3.21
CA PHE A 19 0.99 21.52 3.76
C PHE A 19 1.79 21.52 5.08
N VAL A 20 1.18 20.97 6.13
CA VAL A 20 1.75 20.88 7.48
C VAL A 20 1.72 19.45 7.99
N ARG A 21 2.56 19.13 8.96
CA ARG A 21 2.45 17.87 9.70
C ARG A 21 1.32 17.94 10.70
N VAL A 22 0.80 16.79 11.08
CA VAL A 22 -0.23 16.68 12.13
C VAL A 22 0.26 17.28 13.46
N THR A 23 1.56 17.21 13.74
CA THR A 23 2.17 17.80 14.93
C THR A 23 2.40 19.32 14.88
N GLU A 24 2.21 19.94 13.73
CA GLU A 24 2.45 21.38 13.51
C GLU A 24 1.15 22.21 13.56
N THR A 25 0.02 21.57 13.84
CA THR A 25 -1.29 22.21 13.88
C THR A 25 -2.20 21.60 14.94
N ASP A 26 -3.10 22.40 15.49
CA ASP A 26 -4.18 21.96 16.38
C ASP A 26 -5.56 21.93 15.69
N GLN A 27 -5.59 22.21 14.38
CA GLN A 27 -6.83 22.33 13.61
C GLN A 27 -7.38 20.99 13.11
N VAL A 28 -6.60 19.91 13.21
CA VAL A 28 -7.06 18.59 12.75
C VAL A 28 -8.14 18.05 13.69
N PRO A 29 -9.37 17.83 13.21
CA PRO A 29 -10.48 17.43 14.06
C PRO A 29 -10.22 16.04 14.67
N ASN A 30 -10.63 15.88 15.92
CA ASN A 30 -10.52 14.62 16.70
C ASN A 30 -9.09 14.11 16.92
N VAL A 31 -8.06 14.88 16.62
CA VAL A 31 -6.67 14.55 16.93
C VAL A 31 -6.25 15.25 18.22
N ASN A 32 -5.75 14.47 19.17
CA ASN A 32 -5.14 15.01 20.39
C ASN A 32 -3.68 15.38 20.09
N ALA A 33 -3.36 16.67 20.14
CA ALA A 33 -2.03 17.18 19.81
C ALA A 33 -0.91 16.57 20.69
N ALA A 34 -1.14 16.43 22.00
CA ALA A 34 -0.13 15.82 22.89
C ALA A 34 0.21 14.38 22.48
N ARG A 35 -0.81 13.56 22.15
CA ARG A 35 -0.59 12.19 21.68
C ARG A 35 0.09 12.14 20.31
N ALA A 36 -0.18 13.11 19.44
CA ALA A 36 0.51 13.21 18.15
C ALA A 36 2.00 13.54 18.35
N HIS A 37 2.33 14.44 19.29
CA HIS A 37 3.72 14.72 19.66
C HIS A 37 4.41 13.53 20.32
N ASP A 38 3.75 12.80 21.23
CA ASP A 38 4.30 11.58 21.84
C ASP A 38 4.60 10.51 20.78
N ALA A 39 3.70 10.34 19.81
CA ALA A 39 3.91 9.41 18.70
C ALA A 39 5.09 9.83 17.80
N ARG A 40 5.23 11.11 17.56
CA ARG A 40 6.39 11.65 16.82
C ARG A 40 7.69 11.41 17.57
N ALA A 41 7.72 11.70 18.88
CA ALA A 41 8.89 11.48 19.72
C ALA A 41 9.33 10.00 19.74
N PHE A 42 8.37 9.07 19.71
CA PHE A 42 8.66 7.64 19.59
C PHE A 42 9.39 7.30 18.28
N HIS A 43 8.99 7.87 17.16
CA HIS A 43 9.69 7.66 15.88
C HIS A 43 11.08 8.32 15.86
N ASP A 44 11.21 9.49 16.47
CA ASP A 44 12.51 10.17 16.59
C ASP A 44 13.48 9.36 17.47
N GLU A 45 12.98 8.70 18.56
CA GLU A 45 13.77 7.80 19.40
C GLU A 45 14.29 6.58 18.61
N ILE A 46 13.44 5.97 17.76
CA ILE A 46 13.88 4.88 16.87
C ILE A 46 14.97 5.35 15.92
N TYR A 47 14.77 6.52 15.29
CA TYR A 47 15.74 7.10 14.39
C TYR A 47 17.10 7.32 15.08
N ASP A 48 17.10 7.94 16.25
CA ASP A 48 18.31 8.24 17.02
C ASP A 48 19.02 6.95 17.47
N ALA A 49 18.26 5.92 17.87
CA ALA A 49 18.82 4.63 18.25
C ALA A 49 19.53 3.96 17.05
N VAL A 50 18.89 3.91 15.88
CA VAL A 50 19.50 3.35 14.67
C VAL A 50 20.74 4.15 14.24
N GLU A 51 20.67 5.49 14.26
CA GLU A 51 21.82 6.35 13.93
C GLU A 51 23.00 6.10 14.88
N SER A 52 22.75 5.93 16.18
CA SER A 52 23.79 5.63 17.15
C SER A 52 24.49 4.29 16.91
N HIS A 53 23.76 3.30 16.41
CA HIS A 53 24.27 1.96 16.12
C HIS A 53 24.96 1.83 14.75
N LYS A 54 24.83 2.84 13.87
CA LYS A 54 25.48 2.78 12.53
C LYS A 54 27.00 2.62 12.57
N ASN A 55 27.64 3.01 13.67
CA ASN A 55 29.08 2.89 13.86
C ASN A 55 29.48 1.73 14.77
N ASP A 56 28.54 0.95 15.26
CA ASP A 56 28.79 -0.26 16.06
C ASP A 56 29.02 -1.45 15.15
N ASP A 57 30.24 -2.01 15.18
CA ASP A 57 30.62 -3.15 14.34
C ASP A 57 29.89 -4.44 14.71
N GLU A 58 29.54 -4.63 15.98
CA GLU A 58 28.77 -5.77 16.43
C GLU A 58 27.35 -5.70 15.86
N TYR A 59 26.72 -4.53 15.92
CA TYR A 59 25.39 -4.32 15.33
C TYR A 59 25.41 -4.53 13.82
N LYS A 60 26.35 -3.94 13.09
CA LYS A 60 26.48 -4.08 11.62
C LYS A 60 26.63 -5.51 11.14
N ASN A 61 27.37 -6.33 11.92
CA ASN A 61 27.69 -7.69 11.53
C ASN A 61 26.58 -8.69 11.89
N ASN A 62 25.72 -8.35 12.85
CA ASN A 62 24.72 -9.28 13.38
C ASN A 62 23.28 -8.95 12.97
N PHE A 63 23.01 -7.73 12.50
CA PHE A 63 21.65 -7.29 12.17
C PHE A 63 21.60 -6.62 10.80
N ILE A 64 20.57 -6.95 10.05
CA ILE A 64 20.20 -6.26 8.82
C ILE A 64 18.68 -6.06 8.80
N THR A 65 18.23 -4.84 8.53
CA THR A 65 16.83 -4.53 8.31
C THR A 65 16.60 -4.36 6.82
N VAL A 66 15.68 -5.11 6.25
CA VAL A 66 15.32 -5.04 4.84
C VAL A 66 13.83 -4.71 4.73
N PRO A 67 13.47 -3.44 4.50
CA PRO A 67 12.09 -3.06 4.28
C PRO A 67 11.53 -3.69 3.00
N VAL A 68 10.31 -4.20 3.08
CA VAL A 68 9.51 -4.61 1.92
C VAL A 68 8.40 -3.59 1.75
N ILE A 69 8.33 -2.96 0.59
CA ILE A 69 7.49 -1.79 0.34
C ILE A 69 6.56 -2.08 -0.82
N GLY A 70 5.25 -2.06 -0.57
CA GLY A 70 4.24 -2.12 -1.62
C GLY A 70 4.17 -0.81 -2.41
N ILE A 71 4.01 -0.92 -3.73
CA ILE A 71 3.98 0.21 -4.65
C ILE A 71 2.94 -0.01 -5.75
N LYS A 72 2.68 1.07 -6.52
CA LYS A 72 1.81 1.05 -7.70
C LYS A 72 0.34 0.79 -7.40
N GLN A 73 -0.08 0.85 -6.14
CA GLN A 73 -1.48 0.82 -5.78
C GLN A 73 -1.97 2.23 -5.48
N PRO A 74 -3.18 2.63 -5.96
CA PRO A 74 -3.78 3.92 -5.63
C PRO A 74 -3.86 4.09 -4.12
N THR A 75 -3.20 5.10 -3.57
CA THR A 75 -3.05 5.27 -2.13
C THR A 75 -3.35 6.71 -1.72
N LEU A 76 -4.09 6.89 -0.62
CA LEU A 76 -4.34 8.21 -0.05
C LEU A 76 -3.03 8.77 0.53
N GLN A 77 -2.59 9.94 0.06
CA GLN A 77 -1.29 10.51 0.40
C GLN A 77 -1.37 11.85 1.15
N SER A 78 -2.54 12.47 1.13
CA SER A 78 -2.77 13.75 1.81
C SER A 78 -4.23 13.90 2.22
N ALA A 79 -4.50 14.92 3.03
CA ALA A 79 -5.85 15.35 3.33
C ALA A 79 -5.92 16.88 3.36
N GLU A 80 -7.01 17.46 2.87
CA GLU A 80 -7.27 18.89 2.95
C GLU A 80 -8.30 19.17 4.05
N LEU A 81 -8.03 20.17 4.87
CA LEU A 81 -8.98 20.65 5.87
C LEU A 81 -9.97 21.64 5.21
N VAL A 82 -11.19 21.19 5.00
CA VAL A 82 -12.27 21.96 4.37
C VAL A 82 -13.43 22.08 5.37
N GLU A 83 -13.78 23.29 5.77
CA GLU A 83 -14.90 23.56 6.69
C GLU A 83 -14.87 22.70 7.98
N GLY A 84 -13.67 22.48 8.53
CA GLY A 84 -13.48 21.70 9.75
C GLY A 84 -13.55 20.17 9.54
N LYS A 85 -13.55 19.68 8.32
CA LYS A 85 -13.51 18.25 7.97
C LYS A 85 -12.27 17.96 7.14
N LEU A 86 -11.72 16.77 7.33
CA LEU A 86 -10.63 16.26 6.49
C LEU A 86 -11.21 15.58 5.25
N VAL A 87 -10.75 16.01 4.08
CA VAL A 87 -11.04 15.39 2.79
C VAL A 87 -9.75 14.73 2.31
N ALA A 88 -9.71 13.41 2.32
CA ALA A 88 -8.54 12.65 1.91
C ALA A 88 -8.33 12.70 0.39
N SER A 89 -7.08 12.62 -0.05
CA SER A 89 -6.67 12.74 -1.46
C SER A 89 -5.48 11.84 -1.77
N GLN A 90 -5.45 11.30 -2.99
CA GLN A 90 -4.30 10.58 -3.56
C GLN A 90 -3.19 11.52 -4.05
N VAL A 91 -3.40 12.81 -3.97
CA VAL A 91 -2.42 13.80 -4.43
C VAL A 91 -1.24 13.88 -3.46
N LEU A 92 -0.03 13.69 -3.99
CA LEU A 92 1.21 13.89 -3.22
C LEU A 92 1.33 15.34 -2.79
N PRO A 93 1.66 15.62 -1.50
CA PRO A 93 1.88 16.98 -1.03
C PRO A 93 2.89 17.75 -1.89
N GLN A 94 2.58 19.00 -2.21
CA GLN A 94 3.39 19.82 -3.12
C GLN A 94 4.87 19.95 -2.68
N VAL A 95 5.14 19.91 -1.39
CA VAL A 95 6.51 19.92 -0.84
C VAL A 95 7.35 18.72 -1.26
N LEU A 96 6.67 17.62 -1.65
CA LEU A 96 7.25 16.37 -2.10
C LEU A 96 7.15 16.20 -3.64
N ALA A 97 6.51 17.12 -4.34
CA ALA A 97 6.27 17.03 -5.79
C ALA A 97 7.54 16.95 -6.65
N LYS A 98 8.70 17.33 -6.09
CA LYS A 98 10.02 17.18 -6.74
C LYS A 98 10.57 15.74 -6.67
N GLN A 99 9.87 14.86 -5.98
CA GLN A 99 10.26 13.46 -5.77
C GLN A 99 9.14 12.55 -6.32
N PRO A 100 8.98 12.46 -7.66
CA PRO A 100 7.91 11.69 -8.28
C PRO A 100 7.96 10.19 -7.91
N ASP A 101 9.10 9.71 -7.44
CA ASP A 101 9.28 8.33 -6.99
C ASP A 101 8.48 7.99 -5.71
N PHE A 102 7.92 9.00 -5.01
CA PHE A 102 7.10 8.78 -3.82
C PHE A 102 5.60 8.74 -4.08
N VAL A 103 5.18 8.78 -5.34
CA VAL A 103 3.77 8.67 -5.71
C VAL A 103 3.27 7.25 -5.45
N ASP A 104 2.01 7.13 -5.05
CA ASP A 104 1.33 5.88 -4.70
C ASP A 104 1.88 5.18 -3.44
N GLY A 105 1.52 3.95 -3.27
CA GLY A 105 1.89 3.08 -2.16
C GLY A 105 1.36 1.68 -2.39
N ASP A 106 0.90 1.03 -1.33
CA ASP A 106 0.33 -0.32 -1.36
C ASP A 106 -1.21 -0.35 -1.25
N GLY A 107 -1.86 0.80 -1.44
CA GLY A 107 -3.30 0.98 -1.26
C GLY A 107 -3.69 1.49 0.13
N THR A 108 -2.90 1.20 1.14
CA THR A 108 -3.15 1.63 2.53
C THR A 108 -2.06 2.58 3.01
N VAL A 109 -0.79 2.22 2.80
CA VAL A 109 0.38 2.97 3.27
C VAL A 109 1.05 3.67 2.11
N PRO A 110 1.15 5.02 2.12
CA PRO A 110 1.93 5.74 1.11
C PRO A 110 3.38 5.27 1.08
N LYS A 111 3.95 5.13 -0.11
CA LYS A 111 5.35 4.72 -0.30
C LYS A 111 6.33 5.53 0.56
N ILE A 112 6.10 6.85 0.68
CA ILE A 112 6.92 7.71 1.52
C ILE A 112 6.87 7.36 3.01
N SER A 113 5.73 6.86 3.51
CA SER A 113 5.59 6.41 4.91
C SER A 113 6.15 5.01 5.13
N ALA A 114 6.18 4.18 4.07
CA ALA A 114 6.68 2.82 4.15
C ALA A 114 8.22 2.73 4.16
N ILE A 115 8.91 3.78 3.72
CA ILE A 115 10.37 3.86 3.77
C ILE A 115 10.77 4.37 5.15
N PRO A 116 11.42 3.56 6.00
CA PRO A 116 11.89 4.02 7.31
C PRO A 116 12.87 5.19 7.16
N ASN A 117 12.67 6.25 7.93
CA ASN A 117 13.52 7.44 7.87
C ASN A 117 15.00 7.13 8.12
N GLU A 118 15.27 6.26 9.07
CA GLU A 118 16.61 5.80 9.46
C GLU A 118 17.31 4.97 8.38
N LEU A 119 16.54 4.45 7.41
CA LEU A 119 17.04 3.65 6.28
C LEU A 119 16.93 4.38 4.93
N SER A 120 16.49 5.63 4.92
CA SER A 120 16.24 6.41 3.70
C SER A 120 17.46 6.57 2.78
N ASN A 121 18.67 6.46 3.33
CA ASN A 121 19.93 6.53 2.59
C ASN A 121 20.51 5.15 2.22
N SER A 122 19.89 4.07 2.63
CA SER A 122 20.34 2.71 2.35
C SER A 122 19.38 2.02 1.37
N PHE A 123 19.84 1.79 0.14
CA PHE A 123 19.03 1.26 -0.97
C PHE A 123 18.78 -0.26 -0.91
N ASN A 124 18.60 -0.82 0.27
CA ASN A 124 18.20 -2.22 0.39
C ASN A 124 16.67 -2.40 0.39
N ASN A 125 15.92 -1.36 0.03
CA ASN A 125 14.47 -1.42 -0.05
C ASN A 125 14.03 -2.33 -1.19
N ARG A 126 13.06 -3.21 -0.90
CA ARG A 126 12.41 -4.05 -1.88
C ARG A 126 11.05 -3.47 -2.22
N PHE A 127 10.87 -3.11 -3.47
CA PHE A 127 9.62 -2.54 -3.97
C PHE A 127 8.84 -3.62 -4.72
N ILE A 128 7.59 -3.84 -4.33
CA ILE A 128 6.71 -4.85 -4.91
C ILE A 128 5.39 -4.21 -5.27
N ALA A 129 4.93 -4.43 -6.51
CA ALA A 129 3.64 -3.95 -6.96
C ALA A 129 2.53 -4.87 -6.43
N GLU A 130 2.15 -4.68 -5.17
CA GLU A 130 1.14 -5.47 -4.50
C GLU A 130 0.39 -4.64 -3.46
N ALA A 131 -0.85 -5.04 -3.16
CA ALA A 131 -1.68 -4.41 -2.15
C ALA A 131 -1.24 -4.79 -0.73
N HIS A 132 -1.52 -3.90 0.23
CA HIS A 132 -1.11 -4.01 1.64
C HIS A 132 -1.45 -5.36 2.27
N GLY A 133 -2.69 -5.80 2.14
CA GLY A 133 -3.19 -7.04 2.75
C GLY A 133 -2.60 -8.33 2.16
N ALA A 134 -2.00 -8.28 0.97
CA ALA A 134 -1.44 -9.43 0.27
C ALA A 134 0.10 -9.44 0.21
N LEU A 135 0.74 -8.33 0.59
CA LEU A 135 2.17 -8.12 0.43
C LEU A 135 3.03 -9.25 1.04
N GLN A 136 2.69 -9.70 2.25
CA GLN A 136 3.41 -10.77 2.95
C GLN A 136 3.26 -12.16 2.31
N ASN A 137 2.28 -12.35 1.43
CA ASN A 137 2.00 -13.62 0.76
C ASN A 137 2.62 -13.71 -0.64
N GLN A 138 3.31 -12.68 -1.08
CA GLN A 138 3.99 -12.68 -2.37
C GLN A 138 5.10 -13.73 -2.42
N GLU A 139 5.06 -14.57 -3.46
CA GLU A 139 6.03 -15.67 -3.64
C GLU A 139 7.48 -15.18 -3.62
N GLN A 140 7.73 -14.01 -4.20
CA GLN A 140 9.07 -13.40 -4.23
C GLN A 140 9.56 -13.02 -2.82
N ILE A 141 8.67 -12.55 -1.93
CA ILE A 141 8.99 -12.25 -0.54
C ILE A 141 9.24 -13.54 0.21
N LEU A 142 8.32 -14.50 0.10
CA LEU A 142 8.44 -15.80 0.76
C LEU A 142 9.74 -16.51 0.36
N GLN A 143 10.08 -16.51 -0.92
CA GLN A 143 11.33 -17.09 -1.42
C GLN A 143 12.54 -16.35 -0.87
N SER A 144 12.53 -15.03 -0.83
CA SER A 144 13.61 -14.21 -0.26
C SER A 144 13.81 -14.45 1.23
N VAL A 145 12.73 -14.58 2.00
CA VAL A 145 12.81 -14.91 3.43
C VAL A 145 13.36 -16.32 3.62
N LYS A 146 12.90 -17.27 2.82
CA LYS A 146 13.37 -18.66 2.86
C LYS A 146 14.84 -18.77 2.53
N GLU A 147 15.31 -18.07 1.52
CA GLU A 147 16.73 -18.00 1.15
C GLU A 147 17.57 -17.38 2.27
N ALA A 148 17.11 -16.27 2.85
CA ALA A 148 17.76 -15.60 3.96
C ALA A 148 17.95 -16.53 5.16
N ILE A 149 16.91 -17.29 5.52
CA ILE A 149 16.96 -18.26 6.63
C ILE A 149 17.92 -19.43 6.30
N SER A 150 17.91 -19.88 5.03
CA SER A 150 18.65 -21.10 4.63
C SER A 150 20.14 -20.86 4.42
N THR A 151 20.52 -19.65 3.98
CA THR A 151 21.92 -19.38 3.57
C THR A 151 22.71 -18.60 4.60
N THR A 152 22.06 -18.08 5.65
CA THR A 152 22.66 -17.11 6.59
C THR A 152 23.33 -15.91 5.89
N GLN A 153 23.09 -15.74 4.60
CA GLN A 153 23.59 -14.65 3.78
C GLN A 153 22.42 -13.95 3.12
N PHE A 154 22.16 -12.71 3.51
CA PHE A 154 21.30 -11.80 2.77
C PHE A 154 22.00 -11.27 1.50
N ALA A 155 22.96 -12.03 0.97
CA ALA A 155 23.66 -11.67 -0.22
C ALA A 155 22.71 -11.74 -1.43
N ASN A 156 22.46 -10.60 -2.05
CA ASN A 156 21.91 -10.49 -3.39
C ASN A 156 20.49 -11.00 -3.59
N ALA A 157 19.58 -10.71 -2.68
CA ALA A 157 18.18 -10.69 -3.08
C ALA A 157 18.09 -9.69 -4.22
N ALA A 158 17.90 -10.23 -5.41
CA ALA A 158 17.86 -9.47 -6.65
C ALA A 158 17.03 -8.20 -6.43
N ASP A 159 17.55 -7.09 -6.87
CA ASP A 159 16.82 -5.85 -6.96
C ASP A 159 15.46 -6.12 -7.61
N ILE A 160 14.43 -6.24 -6.79
CA ILE A 160 13.06 -6.18 -7.28
C ILE A 160 12.83 -4.69 -7.59
N ARG A 161 13.55 -4.24 -8.61
CA ARG A 161 13.45 -2.89 -9.13
C ARG A 161 12.54 -2.96 -10.33
N ASP A 162 11.59 -2.06 -10.34
CA ASP A 162 10.82 -1.67 -11.50
C ASP A 162 10.07 -2.82 -12.20
N VAL A 163 8.95 -3.20 -11.61
CA VAL A 163 7.96 -3.99 -12.35
C VAL A 163 7.30 -3.04 -13.35
N GLN A 164 7.79 -3.05 -14.59
CA GLN A 164 7.30 -2.16 -15.65
C GLN A 164 5.84 -2.41 -16.02
N ASN A 165 5.37 -3.65 -15.83
CA ASN A 165 4.00 -4.04 -16.13
C ASN A 165 3.27 -4.38 -14.83
N THR A 166 2.34 -3.54 -14.40
CA THR A 166 1.64 -3.72 -13.14
C THR A 166 0.16 -3.43 -13.27
N ILE A 167 -0.62 -4.04 -12.39
CA ILE A 167 -2.02 -3.72 -12.16
C ILE A 167 -2.10 -2.96 -10.84
N GLY A 168 -2.63 -1.74 -10.86
CA GLY A 168 -3.07 -1.03 -9.67
C GLY A 168 -4.53 -1.38 -9.40
N LEU A 169 -4.89 -1.69 -8.16
CA LEU A 169 -6.23 -2.04 -7.74
C LEU A 169 -6.71 -1.09 -6.64
N ALA A 170 -7.82 -0.42 -6.86
CA ALA A 170 -8.57 0.29 -5.84
C ALA A 170 -9.81 -0.52 -5.48
N VAL A 171 -9.95 -0.86 -4.20
CA VAL A 171 -11.06 -1.56 -3.59
C VAL A 171 -11.17 -1.08 -2.15
N ASP A 172 -12.37 -0.85 -1.67
CA ASP A 172 -12.59 -0.52 -0.26
C ASP A 172 -12.40 -1.77 0.61
N ASP A 173 -11.87 -1.59 1.80
CA ASP A 173 -11.62 -2.70 2.74
C ASP A 173 -12.93 -3.25 3.34
N LEU A 174 -14.01 -2.45 3.33
CA LEU A 174 -15.28 -2.75 3.99
C LEU A 174 -16.46 -2.30 3.14
N TYR A 175 -17.43 -3.18 2.96
CA TYR A 175 -18.71 -2.89 2.29
C TYR A 175 -19.90 -3.19 3.19
N LEU A 176 -20.93 -2.33 3.08
CA LEU A 176 -22.22 -2.57 3.71
C LEU A 176 -23.03 -3.60 2.90
N PRO A 177 -24.00 -4.30 3.50
CA PRO A 177 -24.75 -5.36 2.81
C PRO A 177 -25.50 -4.93 1.55
N ASP A 178 -25.89 -3.65 1.48
CA ASP A 178 -26.63 -3.08 0.36
C ASP A 178 -25.77 -2.19 -0.55
N GLU A 179 -24.48 -2.13 -0.29
CA GLU A 179 -23.53 -1.31 -1.04
C GLU A 179 -22.98 -2.08 -2.24
N PRO A 180 -22.89 -1.46 -3.44
CA PRO A 180 -22.25 -2.12 -4.56
C PRO A 180 -20.75 -2.27 -4.30
N ILE A 181 -20.21 -3.46 -4.54
CA ILE A 181 -18.77 -3.72 -4.45
C ILE A 181 -18.16 -3.27 -5.78
N ILE A 182 -17.42 -2.16 -5.75
CA ILE A 182 -16.81 -1.58 -6.94
C ILE A 182 -15.29 -1.81 -6.88
N LEU A 183 -14.75 -2.39 -7.94
CA LEU A 183 -13.31 -2.56 -8.14
C LEU A 183 -12.88 -1.69 -9.31
N GLU A 184 -11.88 -0.83 -9.08
CA GLU A 184 -11.24 -0.05 -10.13
C GLU A 184 -9.81 -0.54 -10.35
N ALA A 185 -9.48 -0.91 -11.58
CA ALA A 185 -8.14 -1.36 -11.91
C ALA A 185 -7.49 -0.45 -12.95
N THR A 186 -6.21 -0.17 -12.77
CA THR A 186 -5.38 0.58 -13.70
C THR A 186 -4.20 -0.26 -14.14
N VAL A 187 -4.01 -0.42 -15.45
CA VAL A 187 -2.86 -1.16 -16.00
C VAL A 187 -1.79 -0.19 -16.45
N VAL A 188 -0.61 -0.29 -15.85
CA VAL A 188 0.53 0.56 -16.18
C VAL A 188 1.41 -0.17 -17.21
N SER A 189 1.72 0.51 -18.30
CA SER A 189 2.77 0.16 -19.28
C SER A 189 2.47 -0.89 -20.37
N GLN A 190 1.29 -1.50 -20.47
CA GLN A 190 0.98 -2.35 -21.63
C GLN A 190 -0.31 -1.98 -22.34
N PRO A 191 -0.23 -1.60 -23.65
CA PRO A 191 -1.43 -1.30 -24.44
C PRO A 191 -2.23 -2.54 -24.89
N ASP A 192 -1.72 -3.77 -24.70
CA ASP A 192 -2.21 -4.95 -25.44
C ASP A 192 -2.86 -6.02 -24.57
N ILE A 193 -3.29 -5.73 -23.33
CA ILE A 193 -4.13 -6.67 -22.60
C ILE A 193 -5.54 -6.70 -23.22
N VAL A 194 -6.09 -7.91 -23.35
CA VAL A 194 -7.41 -8.12 -23.93
C VAL A 194 -8.53 -7.93 -22.91
N GLY A 195 -8.22 -8.15 -21.63
CA GLY A 195 -9.17 -8.03 -20.55
C GLY A 195 -8.55 -8.15 -19.16
N LEU A 196 -9.37 -7.88 -18.14
CA LEU A 196 -9.08 -8.16 -16.74
C LEU A 196 -10.18 -9.04 -16.15
N LYS A 197 -9.79 -9.95 -15.27
CA LYS A 197 -10.72 -10.77 -14.48
C LYS A 197 -10.45 -10.63 -13.00
N ALA A 198 -11.51 -10.55 -12.21
CA ALA A 198 -11.47 -10.71 -10.76
C ALA A 198 -11.85 -12.14 -10.39
N VAL A 199 -11.00 -12.78 -9.60
CA VAL A 199 -11.29 -14.07 -8.96
C VAL A 199 -11.50 -13.79 -7.48
N VAL A 200 -12.72 -14.00 -7.00
CA VAL A 200 -13.14 -13.72 -5.63
C VAL A 200 -13.40 -15.01 -4.90
N VAL A 201 -12.80 -15.19 -3.74
CA VAL A 201 -12.90 -16.41 -2.92
C VAL A 201 -13.22 -16.02 -1.48
N PRO A 202 -14.23 -16.62 -0.83
CA PRO A 202 -14.42 -16.45 0.60
C PRO A 202 -13.16 -16.92 1.35
N ALA A 203 -12.69 -16.10 2.31
CA ALA A 203 -11.44 -16.40 3.02
C ALA A 203 -11.55 -17.59 3.98
N SER A 204 -12.77 -17.94 4.41
CA SER A 204 -13.05 -18.92 5.47
C SER A 204 -13.83 -20.15 5.01
N SER A 205 -14.07 -20.31 3.70
CA SER A 205 -14.82 -21.48 3.18
C SER A 205 -14.10 -22.10 1.98
N ASP A 206 -14.41 -23.40 1.71
CA ASP A 206 -13.94 -24.12 0.53
C ASP A 206 -14.90 -23.94 -0.68
N GLU A 207 -15.66 -22.86 -0.69
CA GLU A 207 -16.54 -22.55 -1.82
C GLU A 207 -15.74 -22.28 -3.09
N PRO A 208 -16.30 -22.65 -4.26
CA PRO A 208 -15.62 -22.43 -5.53
C PRO A 208 -15.42 -20.93 -5.79
N PRO A 209 -14.31 -20.53 -6.43
CA PRO A 209 -14.06 -19.15 -6.79
C PRO A 209 -15.17 -18.58 -7.68
N LEU A 210 -15.57 -17.35 -7.39
CA LEU A 210 -16.40 -16.55 -8.27
C LEU A 210 -15.50 -15.77 -9.22
N THR A 211 -15.85 -15.73 -10.49
CA THR A 211 -15.06 -15.02 -11.51
C THR A 211 -15.93 -13.98 -12.20
N PHE A 212 -15.40 -12.75 -12.27
CA PHE A 212 -16.05 -11.60 -12.90
C PHE A 212 -15.10 -10.96 -13.90
N SER A 213 -15.64 -10.39 -14.98
CA SER A 213 -14.87 -9.66 -15.98
C SER A 213 -15.03 -8.16 -15.77
N PHE A 214 -13.95 -7.43 -15.92
CA PHE A 214 -13.98 -5.98 -15.91
C PHE A 214 -14.46 -5.40 -17.24
N ASP A 215 -15.13 -4.27 -17.17
CA ASP A 215 -15.42 -3.41 -18.30
C ASP A 215 -14.33 -2.35 -18.43
N GLN A 216 -13.81 -2.16 -19.64
CA GLN A 216 -12.84 -1.09 -19.89
C GLN A 216 -13.58 0.25 -19.95
N SER A 217 -13.31 1.14 -18.98
CA SER A 217 -13.93 2.45 -18.90
C SER A 217 -13.19 3.52 -19.73
N GLN A 218 -11.85 3.45 -19.74
CA GLN A 218 -10.94 4.31 -20.51
C GLN A 218 -9.68 3.53 -20.88
N ALA A 219 -8.80 4.14 -21.69
CA ALA A 219 -7.49 3.57 -21.93
C ALA A 219 -6.76 3.32 -20.60
N GLN A 220 -6.39 2.07 -20.34
CA GLN A 220 -5.71 1.61 -19.12
C GLN A 220 -6.57 1.60 -17.84
N GLN A 221 -7.83 2.02 -17.86
CA GLN A 221 -8.75 2.01 -16.73
C GLN A 221 -9.88 1.02 -16.93
N TRP A 222 -10.12 0.23 -15.91
CA TRP A 222 -11.08 -0.85 -15.90
C TRP A 222 -11.94 -0.75 -14.65
N MET A 223 -13.22 -1.05 -14.79
CA MET A 223 -14.18 -1.02 -13.69
C MET A 223 -14.97 -2.32 -13.66
N LEU A 224 -15.21 -2.81 -12.46
CA LEU A 224 -16.06 -3.95 -12.20
C LEU A 224 -17.00 -3.64 -11.04
N THR A 225 -18.29 -3.87 -11.24
CA THR A 225 -19.26 -3.88 -10.15
C THR A 225 -19.62 -5.33 -9.86
N ILE A 226 -19.26 -5.83 -8.68
CA ILE A 226 -19.61 -7.18 -8.25
C ILE A 226 -21.02 -7.16 -7.66
N PRO A 227 -21.89 -8.12 -8.00
CA PRO A 227 -23.16 -8.31 -7.34
C PRO A 227 -22.98 -8.49 -5.83
N GLN A 228 -24.02 -8.19 -5.08
CA GLN A 228 -24.04 -8.35 -3.63
C GLN A 228 -23.56 -9.75 -3.22
N LEU A 229 -22.59 -9.78 -2.30
CA LEU A 229 -22.06 -11.01 -1.71
C LEU A 229 -22.61 -11.18 -0.28
N PRO A 230 -22.68 -12.42 0.24
CA PRO A 230 -22.95 -12.65 1.65
C PRO A 230 -21.95 -11.97 2.56
N ALA A 231 -22.33 -11.71 3.81
CA ALA A 231 -21.40 -11.20 4.81
C ALA A 231 -20.23 -12.17 5.02
N GLY A 232 -19.01 -11.63 5.06
CA GLY A 232 -17.79 -12.42 5.20
C GLY A 232 -16.55 -11.70 4.67
N LEU A 233 -15.41 -12.30 4.95
CA LEU A 233 -14.12 -11.85 4.43
C LEU A 233 -13.83 -12.53 3.08
N TYR A 234 -13.42 -11.76 2.10
CA TYR A 234 -13.13 -12.21 0.75
C TYR A 234 -11.69 -11.88 0.33
N ARG A 235 -11.07 -12.83 -0.37
CA ARG A 235 -9.83 -12.58 -1.12
C ARG A 235 -10.20 -12.31 -2.57
N VAL A 236 -9.57 -11.30 -3.15
CA VAL A 236 -9.71 -11.00 -4.57
C VAL A 236 -8.35 -11.04 -5.25
N ALA A 237 -8.29 -11.65 -6.42
CA ALA A 237 -7.13 -11.61 -7.31
C ALA A 237 -7.54 -11.01 -8.65
N ILE A 238 -6.82 -10.02 -9.13
CA ILE A 238 -7.03 -9.45 -10.46
C ILE A 238 -5.98 -10.01 -11.41
N ILE A 239 -6.44 -10.60 -12.49
CA ILE A 239 -5.62 -11.31 -13.46
C ILE A 239 -5.81 -10.67 -14.84
N ALA A 240 -4.70 -10.33 -15.49
CA ALA A 240 -4.73 -9.85 -16.87
C ALA A 240 -4.93 -10.99 -17.86
N GLU A 241 -5.71 -10.74 -18.89
CA GLU A 241 -5.87 -11.62 -20.04
C GLU A 241 -5.18 -11.04 -21.26
N GLY A 242 -4.48 -11.89 -22.02
CA GLY A 242 -3.78 -11.50 -23.23
C GLY A 242 -3.46 -12.67 -24.11
N THR A 243 -2.73 -12.45 -25.18
CA THR A 243 -2.29 -13.48 -26.12
C THR A 243 -1.08 -14.24 -25.58
N GLU A 244 -0.87 -15.48 -25.99
CA GLU A 244 0.23 -16.36 -25.54
C GLU A 244 1.65 -15.79 -25.77
N THR A 245 1.79 -14.77 -26.58
CA THR A 245 3.09 -14.16 -26.93
C THR A 245 3.46 -12.97 -26.05
N GLN A 246 2.61 -12.59 -25.09
CA GLN A 246 2.78 -11.39 -24.27
C GLN A 246 3.20 -11.71 -22.83
N THR A 247 4.12 -10.92 -22.30
CA THR A 247 4.41 -10.95 -20.86
C THR A 247 3.34 -10.14 -20.13
N LEU A 248 2.36 -10.83 -19.56
CA LEU A 248 1.29 -10.21 -18.81
C LEU A 248 1.79 -9.67 -17.47
N PRO A 249 1.17 -8.60 -16.92
CA PRO A 249 1.44 -8.16 -15.56
C PRO A 249 1.09 -9.27 -14.57
N PRO A 250 1.87 -9.42 -13.49
CA PRO A 250 1.54 -10.36 -12.43
C PRO A 250 0.17 -10.04 -11.83
N PRO A 251 -0.55 -11.04 -11.31
CA PRO A 251 -1.79 -10.80 -10.58
C PRO A 251 -1.56 -9.88 -9.37
N VAL A 252 -2.53 -9.01 -9.08
CA VAL A 252 -2.59 -8.25 -7.84
C VAL A 252 -3.66 -8.81 -6.93
N HIS A 253 -3.41 -8.84 -5.63
CA HIS A 253 -4.30 -9.43 -4.63
C HIS A 253 -4.72 -8.39 -3.59
N ASN A 254 -5.94 -8.54 -3.09
CA ASN A 254 -6.42 -7.76 -1.95
C ASN A 254 -7.43 -8.56 -1.12
N LEU A 255 -7.85 -7.96 -0.02
CA LEU A 255 -8.88 -8.46 0.90
C LEU A 255 -9.95 -7.39 1.05
N PHE A 256 -11.20 -7.79 1.15
CA PHE A 256 -12.29 -6.92 1.57
C PHE A 256 -13.31 -7.71 2.40
N GLU A 257 -14.05 -7.01 3.23
CA GLU A 257 -15.09 -7.59 4.07
C GLU A 257 -16.45 -7.01 3.71
N VAL A 258 -17.45 -7.88 3.65
CA VAL A 258 -18.86 -7.50 3.63
C VAL A 258 -19.41 -7.74 5.02
N ILE A 259 -19.88 -6.72 5.70
CA ILE A 259 -20.42 -6.84 7.06
C ILE A 259 -21.89 -7.20 7.07
N ASP A 260 -22.38 -7.80 8.16
CA ASP A 260 -23.81 -7.92 8.43
C ASP A 260 -24.42 -6.59 8.81
N ARG A 261 -25.72 -6.42 8.56
CA ARG A 261 -26.45 -5.32 9.17
C ARG A 261 -26.39 -5.48 10.71
N VAL A 262 -25.87 -4.46 11.35
CA VAL A 262 -26.01 -4.31 12.79
C VAL A 262 -27.36 -3.65 13.01
N ASP A 263 -28.35 -4.43 13.54
CA ASP A 263 -29.65 -3.93 13.96
C ASP A 263 -29.54 -2.94 15.14
#